data_928b892b4e083b83686116fb8a40dec5
#
_entry.id   928b892b4e083b83686116fb8a40dec5
#
_cell.length_a   1.000
_cell.length_b   1.000
_cell.length_c   1.000
_cell.angle_alpha   90.00
_cell.angle_beta   90.00
_cell.angle_gamma   90.00
#
_symmetry.space_group_name_H-M   'P 1'
#
loop_
_entity.id
_entity.type
_entity.pdbx_description
1 polymer ?
#
loop_
_entity_poly.entity_id
_entity_poly.type
_entity_poly.pdbx_seq_one_letter_code
_entity_poly.pdbx_strand_id
1 'polypeptide(L)'
;MLSGLLFAIDDAEDRPGRLTATLPFAGVTLIEYQARLLIAAGAAQVIIVVARLTPELLGAIARIAQRGVVVDTVRSAVEAAEKLHPLSRLVVLADGLITTEETIALVLRDTGHDALMVVPEAGAEAGLERVGGQMAWAGVARVDPRRVAEVAALPRDYDLQSTLLRLAAQAHATHILLPAEAERAGHGIVHRGETLDARGRAVVARLVSGRRSWFDRYVLAPVARFALPRLVERAVPAHVAGGAGVGLGALGLIPILFGLPALGLCMAIAGTLGLGLGETLAGLRDEQPAAKAQSAAIAALTAIVVAGLGWQYYRVAGDELGPVLALMLVILGILAERAALYRFRRRWWASPPAYLLVMLPATMLGIGLWGLALAGVYAIATLASAIETLRAQV
;
A
#
# COMPACT_ATOMS: atom_id res chain seq x y z
N MET A 1 22.62 12.65 0.11
CA MET A 1 22.15 11.33 0.55
C MET A 1 21.06 11.58 1.59
N LEU A 2 19.94 10.84 1.55
CA LEU A 2 18.89 10.93 2.55
C LEU A 2 19.05 9.79 3.56
N SER A 3 19.02 10.11 4.85
CA SER A 3 19.02 9.16 5.96
C SER A 3 17.74 9.32 6.78
N GLY A 4 17.19 8.22 7.28
CA GLY A 4 16.04 8.22 8.16
C GLY A 4 16.43 7.88 9.59
N LEU A 5 15.82 8.56 10.57
CA LEU A 5 15.93 8.22 11.99
C LEU A 5 14.55 7.82 12.51
N LEU A 6 14.46 6.61 13.01
CA LEU A 6 13.26 6.02 13.60
C LEU A 6 13.51 5.70 15.06
N PHE A 7 12.43 5.62 15.83
CA PHE A 7 12.46 5.27 17.24
C PHE A 7 11.67 4.00 17.52
N ALA A 8 12.20 3.15 18.37
CA ALA A 8 11.58 1.96 18.93
C ALA A 8 11.88 1.94 20.43
N ILE A 9 11.37 2.93 21.14
CA ILE A 9 11.70 3.22 22.52
C ILE A 9 10.52 2.90 23.42
N ASP A 10 9.31 3.36 23.04
CA ASP A 10 8.14 3.34 23.89
C ASP A 10 7.41 2.01 23.85
N ASP A 11 6.92 1.59 25.02
CA ASP A 11 6.00 0.46 25.10
C ASP A 11 4.58 0.90 24.70
N ALA A 12 3.84 -0.05 24.14
CA ALA A 12 2.44 0.16 23.87
C ALA A 12 1.65 0.32 25.19
N GLU A 13 0.81 1.36 25.28
CA GLU A 13 0.05 1.66 26.50
C GLU A 13 -0.90 0.52 26.93
N ASP A 14 -1.49 -0.17 25.96
CA ASP A 14 -2.44 -1.26 26.15
C ASP A 14 -1.80 -2.65 26.13
N ARG A 15 -0.49 -2.74 25.87
CA ARG A 15 0.28 -4.01 25.78
C ARG A 15 1.66 -3.86 26.43
N PRO A 16 1.73 -3.80 27.76
CA PRO A 16 3.01 -3.63 28.47
C PRO A 16 4.04 -4.70 28.06
N GLY A 17 5.28 -4.29 27.88
CA GLY A 17 6.37 -5.15 27.43
C GLY A 17 6.46 -5.33 25.92
N ARG A 18 5.54 -4.77 25.13
CA ARG A 18 5.60 -4.76 23.67
C ARG A 18 5.88 -3.35 23.16
N LEU A 19 6.93 -3.20 22.35
CA LEU A 19 7.28 -1.90 21.77
C LEU A 19 6.19 -1.45 20.79
N THR A 20 5.80 -0.18 20.86
CA THR A 20 4.86 0.46 19.92
C THR A 20 5.29 0.26 18.48
N ALA A 21 6.57 0.42 18.20
CA ALA A 21 7.18 0.21 16.89
C ALA A 21 6.94 -1.20 16.30
N THR A 22 6.72 -2.23 17.14
CA THR A 22 6.47 -3.62 16.71
C THR A 22 5.00 -3.98 16.60
N LEU A 23 4.08 -3.07 16.92
CA LEU A 23 2.66 -3.31 16.77
C LEU A 23 2.28 -3.52 15.30
N PRO A 24 1.31 -4.40 15.01
CA PRO A 24 0.85 -4.62 13.66
C PRO A 24 0.11 -3.38 13.10
N PHE A 25 0.48 -2.97 11.90
CA PHE A 25 -0.14 -1.88 11.18
C PHE A 25 -0.24 -2.18 9.69
N ALA A 26 -1.45 -2.22 9.15
CA ALA A 26 -1.70 -2.43 7.70
C ALA A 26 -0.98 -3.65 7.10
N GLY A 27 -0.74 -4.71 7.88
CA GLY A 27 -0.14 -5.96 7.42
C GLY A 27 1.37 -6.11 7.61
N VAL A 28 2.01 -5.09 8.18
CA VAL A 28 3.43 -5.06 8.59
C VAL A 28 3.53 -4.55 10.03
N THR A 29 4.72 -4.46 10.61
CA THR A 29 4.91 -3.71 11.86
C THR A 29 4.94 -2.20 11.58
N LEU A 30 4.60 -1.38 12.59
CA LEU A 30 4.59 0.07 12.44
C LEU A 30 5.95 0.61 12.00
N ILE A 31 7.05 0.09 12.55
CA ILE A 31 8.40 0.51 12.17
C ILE A 31 8.74 0.13 10.71
N GLU A 32 8.25 -1.01 10.23
CA GLU A 32 8.41 -1.37 8.81
C GLU A 32 7.60 -0.41 7.91
N TYR A 33 6.42 0.00 8.36
CA TYR A 33 5.63 1.00 7.65
C TYR A 33 6.35 2.34 7.58
N GLN A 34 6.89 2.83 8.70
CA GLN A 34 7.68 4.07 8.76
C GLN A 34 8.93 3.98 7.89
N ALA A 35 9.69 2.88 7.98
CA ALA A 35 10.87 2.65 7.14
C ALA A 35 10.51 2.65 5.65
N ARG A 36 9.37 2.04 5.27
CA ARG A 36 8.89 2.06 3.89
C ARG A 36 8.67 3.48 3.38
N LEU A 37 8.06 4.34 4.17
CA LEU A 37 7.83 5.75 3.80
C LEU A 37 9.15 6.49 3.58
N LEU A 38 10.17 6.25 4.42
CA LEU A 38 11.49 6.83 4.25
C LEU A 38 12.21 6.31 3.00
N ILE A 39 12.10 5.02 2.72
CA ILE A 39 12.66 4.39 1.50
C ILE A 39 11.99 4.96 0.26
N ALA A 40 10.66 5.10 0.25
CA ALA A 40 9.91 5.72 -0.83
C ALA A 40 10.30 7.19 -1.06
N ALA A 41 10.66 7.90 0.01
CA ALA A 41 11.21 9.25 -0.05
C ALA A 41 12.67 9.31 -0.53
N GLY A 42 13.32 8.16 -0.78
CA GLY A 42 14.69 8.07 -1.28
C GLY A 42 15.77 7.92 -0.20
N ALA A 43 15.42 7.48 1.02
CA ALA A 43 16.39 7.18 2.04
C ALA A 43 17.26 5.97 1.64
N ALA A 44 18.57 6.13 1.70
CA ALA A 44 19.54 5.08 1.45
C ALA A 44 20.02 4.39 2.74
N GLN A 45 19.76 5.03 3.90
CA GLN A 45 20.09 4.53 5.23
C GLN A 45 18.92 4.80 6.17
N VAL A 46 18.64 3.84 7.05
CA VAL A 46 17.67 3.96 8.14
C VAL A 46 18.38 3.63 9.45
N ILE A 47 18.41 4.58 10.37
CA ILE A 47 18.94 4.41 11.72
C ILE A 47 17.75 4.23 12.66
N ILE A 48 17.79 3.17 13.47
CA ILE A 48 16.72 2.86 14.43
C ILE A 48 17.28 2.99 15.84
N VAL A 49 16.75 3.94 16.59
CA VAL A 49 17.06 4.10 18.00
C VAL A 49 16.23 3.12 18.80
N VAL A 50 16.87 2.25 19.58
CA VAL A 50 16.19 1.16 20.28
C VAL A 50 16.41 1.25 21.79
N ALA A 51 15.35 1.10 22.57
CA ALA A 51 15.47 0.92 24.02
C ALA A 51 15.94 -0.50 24.35
N ARG A 52 15.41 -1.49 23.62
CA ARG A 52 15.75 -2.90 23.74
C ARG A 52 15.53 -3.64 22.42
N LEU A 53 16.26 -4.73 22.22
CA LEU A 53 16.10 -5.61 21.08
C LEU A 53 15.16 -6.75 21.45
N THR A 54 14.00 -6.82 20.81
CA THR A 54 13.06 -7.94 20.92
C THR A 54 13.09 -8.81 19.67
N PRO A 55 12.69 -10.09 19.73
CA PRO A 55 12.64 -10.95 18.54
C PRO A 55 11.79 -10.36 17.41
N GLU A 56 10.67 -9.71 17.75
CA GLU A 56 9.78 -9.05 16.79
C GLU A 56 10.47 -7.87 16.10
N LEU A 57 11.21 -7.05 16.86
CA LEU A 57 11.97 -5.92 16.33
C LEU A 57 13.11 -6.40 15.43
N LEU A 58 13.86 -7.43 15.83
CA LEU A 58 14.90 -8.03 15.01
C LEU A 58 14.35 -8.58 13.69
N GLY A 59 13.18 -9.22 13.73
CA GLY A 59 12.48 -9.67 12.54
C GLY A 59 12.09 -8.50 11.62
N ALA A 60 11.60 -7.39 12.17
CA ALA A 60 11.26 -6.18 11.41
C ALA A 60 12.50 -5.54 10.77
N ILE A 61 13.60 -5.41 11.53
CA ILE A 61 14.89 -4.89 11.04
C ILE A 61 15.40 -5.71 9.87
N ALA A 62 15.37 -7.05 9.97
CA ALA A 62 15.80 -7.94 8.90
C ALA A 62 14.96 -7.74 7.62
N ARG A 63 13.64 -7.56 7.74
CA ARG A 63 12.77 -7.30 6.59
C ARG A 63 12.98 -5.92 5.98
N ILE A 64 13.30 -4.89 6.79
CA ILE A 64 13.68 -3.56 6.29
C ILE A 64 14.99 -3.65 5.50
N ALA A 65 16.00 -4.34 6.02
CA ALA A 65 17.29 -4.50 5.36
C ALA A 65 17.17 -5.23 4.00
N GLN A 66 16.26 -6.19 3.87
CA GLN A 66 15.98 -6.87 2.60
C GLN A 66 15.46 -5.94 1.48
N ARG A 67 15.06 -4.70 1.81
CA ARG A 67 14.63 -3.70 0.84
C ARG A 67 15.78 -2.92 0.19
N GLY A 68 17.03 -3.31 0.45
CA GLY A 68 18.21 -2.73 -0.20
C GLY A 68 18.71 -1.42 0.41
N VAL A 69 18.29 -1.11 1.64
CA VAL A 69 18.79 0.04 2.42
C VAL A 69 19.72 -0.43 3.53
N VAL A 70 20.65 0.43 3.90
CA VAL A 70 21.50 0.20 5.08
C VAL A 70 20.66 0.44 6.33
N VAL A 71 20.63 -0.52 7.24
CA VAL A 71 19.91 -0.42 8.51
C VAL A 71 20.90 -0.53 9.67
N ASP A 72 20.97 0.51 10.47
CA ASP A 72 21.77 0.57 11.68
C ASP A 72 20.86 0.66 12.91
N THR A 73 21.18 -0.10 13.96
CA THR A 73 20.51 0.01 15.26
C THR A 73 21.45 0.66 16.25
N VAL A 74 20.94 1.65 16.99
CA VAL A 74 21.69 2.47 17.94
C VAL A 74 20.93 2.62 19.24
N ARG A 75 21.66 2.83 20.33
CA ARG A 75 21.07 3.04 21.68
C ARG A 75 21.30 4.43 22.25
N SER A 76 22.11 5.24 21.57
CA SER A 76 22.48 6.56 22.06
C SER A 76 22.70 7.54 20.90
N ALA A 77 22.66 8.84 21.22
CA ALA A 77 23.00 9.90 20.29
C ALA A 77 24.43 9.76 19.75
N VAL A 78 25.37 9.29 20.56
CA VAL A 78 26.76 9.08 20.17
C VAL A 78 26.86 8.05 19.06
N GLU A 79 26.24 6.88 19.26
CA GLU A 79 26.21 5.82 18.25
C GLU A 79 25.50 6.28 16.96
N ALA A 80 24.41 7.07 17.11
CA ALA A 80 23.69 7.63 15.96
C ALA A 80 24.57 8.63 15.17
N ALA A 81 25.30 9.49 15.87
CA ALA A 81 26.21 10.46 15.24
C ALA A 81 27.36 9.78 14.48
N GLU A 82 27.91 8.68 15.01
CA GLU A 82 28.97 7.90 14.36
C GLU A 82 28.50 7.22 13.06
N LYS A 83 27.21 6.87 12.96
CA LYS A 83 26.63 6.22 11.80
C LYS A 83 26.16 7.20 10.72
N LEU A 84 25.87 8.45 11.09
CA LEU A 84 25.38 9.45 10.17
C LEU A 84 26.51 10.07 9.33
N HIS A 85 26.29 10.12 8.02
CA HIS A 85 27.18 10.87 7.16
C HIS A 85 26.96 12.39 7.35
N PRO A 86 27.99 13.21 7.59
CA PRO A 86 27.85 14.65 7.90
C PRO A 86 27.13 15.47 6.84
N LEU A 87 27.15 15.04 5.58
CA LEU A 87 26.50 15.67 4.44
C LEU A 87 25.15 15.03 4.07
N SER A 88 24.63 14.13 4.90
CA SER A 88 23.29 13.58 4.67
C SER A 88 22.21 14.58 5.05
N ARG A 89 21.00 14.38 4.54
CA ARG A 89 19.78 15.00 5.07
C ARG A 89 19.10 13.98 5.97
N LEU A 90 18.80 14.34 7.20
CA LEU A 90 18.18 13.45 8.15
C LEU A 90 16.69 13.73 8.26
N VAL A 91 15.86 12.74 7.98
CA VAL A 91 14.40 12.77 8.28
C VAL A 91 14.17 11.98 9.55
N VAL A 92 13.50 12.59 10.49
CA VAL A 92 13.17 12.04 11.80
C VAL A 92 11.67 11.78 11.85
N LEU A 93 11.29 10.55 12.21
CA LEU A 93 9.90 10.18 12.48
C LEU A 93 9.76 9.77 13.95
N ALA A 94 8.72 10.28 14.60
CA ALA A 94 8.40 9.94 15.99
C ALA A 94 8.10 8.46 16.18
N ASP A 95 8.35 7.93 17.40
CA ASP A 95 7.80 6.63 17.78
C ASP A 95 6.25 6.69 17.74
N GLY A 96 5.62 5.63 17.30
CA GLY A 96 4.16 5.59 17.18
C GLY A 96 3.57 6.40 16.01
N LEU A 97 4.36 7.07 15.18
CA LEU A 97 3.85 7.92 14.10
C LEU A 97 3.23 7.13 12.95
N ILE A 98 2.02 7.52 12.59
CA ILE A 98 1.36 7.16 11.33
C ILE A 98 1.33 8.41 10.45
N THR A 99 1.80 8.32 9.22
CA THR A 99 1.83 9.44 8.26
C THR A 99 1.74 8.94 6.82
N THR A 100 1.82 9.83 5.84
CA THR A 100 1.79 9.50 4.41
C THR A 100 3.06 9.97 3.70
N GLU A 101 3.31 9.43 2.50
CA GLU A 101 4.44 9.85 1.65
C GLU A 101 4.35 11.33 1.30
N GLU A 102 3.14 11.84 1.04
CA GLU A 102 2.90 13.24 0.72
C GLU A 102 3.31 14.16 1.88
N THR A 103 3.04 13.74 3.11
CA THR A 103 3.40 14.49 4.32
C THR A 103 4.92 14.57 4.50
N ILE A 104 5.63 13.47 4.29
CA ILE A 104 7.11 13.46 4.32
C ILE A 104 7.67 14.33 3.20
N ALA A 105 7.09 14.24 1.99
CA ALA A 105 7.51 15.05 0.85
C ALA A 105 7.40 16.56 1.11
N LEU A 106 6.43 17.02 1.91
CA LEU A 106 6.31 18.44 2.28
C LEU A 106 7.54 18.93 3.05
N VAL A 107 8.02 18.14 4.02
CA VAL A 107 9.21 18.48 4.82
C VAL A 107 10.48 18.42 3.97
N LEU A 108 10.50 17.60 2.93
CA LEU A 108 11.65 17.48 2.02
C LEU A 108 11.71 18.55 0.93
N ARG A 109 10.60 19.22 0.60
CA ARG A 109 10.53 20.27 -0.44
C ARG A 109 11.31 21.53 -0.08
N ASP A 110 11.35 21.86 1.20
CA ASP A 110 12.11 23.01 1.67
C ASP A 110 13.62 22.74 1.54
N THR A 111 14.40 23.72 1.13
CA THR A 111 15.84 23.62 0.95
C THR A 111 16.63 24.09 2.18
N GLY A 112 15.96 24.58 3.22
CA GLY A 112 16.56 25.00 4.50
C GLY A 112 17.23 23.84 5.26
N HIS A 113 17.96 24.15 6.33
CA HIS A 113 18.73 23.16 7.07
C HIS A 113 17.84 22.31 7.99
N ASP A 114 16.98 22.92 8.82
CA ASP A 114 16.09 22.25 9.76
C ASP A 114 14.64 22.65 9.46
N ALA A 115 13.72 21.68 9.52
CA ALA A 115 12.28 21.89 9.36
C ALA A 115 11.49 20.96 10.27
N LEU A 116 10.49 21.49 10.96
CA LEU A 116 9.61 20.75 11.84
C LEU A 116 8.17 20.82 11.33
N MET A 117 7.52 19.69 11.18
CA MET A 117 6.08 19.66 10.96
C MET A 117 5.38 19.92 12.28
N VAL A 118 4.47 20.88 12.29
CA VAL A 118 3.87 21.38 13.52
C VAL A 118 2.35 21.50 13.41
N VAL A 119 1.69 21.42 14.56
CA VAL A 119 0.27 21.74 14.75
C VAL A 119 0.12 22.83 15.81
N PRO A 120 -0.94 23.67 15.77
CA PRO A 120 -1.22 24.61 16.84
C PRO A 120 -1.46 23.86 18.16
N GLU A 121 -0.85 24.35 19.27
CA GLU A 121 -0.97 23.71 20.58
C GLU A 121 -2.42 23.64 21.08
N ALA A 122 -3.26 24.63 20.73
CA ALA A 122 -4.67 24.71 21.13
C ALA A 122 -5.55 23.56 20.58
N GLY A 123 -5.07 22.80 19.57
CA GLY A 123 -5.77 21.63 19.01
C GLY A 123 -4.94 20.36 19.02
N ALA A 124 -3.75 20.41 19.65
CA ALA A 124 -2.83 19.28 19.66
C ALA A 124 -3.32 18.15 20.57
N GLU A 125 -3.12 16.89 20.14
CA GLU A 125 -3.34 15.73 21.00
C GLU A 125 -2.43 15.85 22.26
N ALA A 126 -2.92 15.40 23.41
CA ALA A 126 -2.16 15.43 24.64
C ALA A 126 -0.90 14.55 24.50
N GLY A 127 0.27 15.10 24.86
CA GLY A 127 1.54 14.37 24.81
C GLY A 127 2.45 14.73 23.63
N LEU A 128 2.02 15.59 22.70
CA LEU A 128 2.92 16.07 21.63
C LEU A 128 3.98 17.03 22.21
N GLU A 129 5.21 16.92 21.72
CA GLU A 129 6.31 17.77 22.17
C GLU A 129 6.13 19.22 21.71
N ARG A 130 6.32 20.16 22.62
CA ARG A 130 6.24 21.60 22.35
C ARG A 130 7.55 22.09 21.75
N VAL A 131 7.45 22.77 20.61
CA VAL A 131 8.62 23.27 19.87
C VAL A 131 8.72 24.80 19.88
N GLY A 132 7.93 25.48 20.74
CA GLY A 132 7.89 26.94 20.86
C GLY A 132 6.84 27.60 19.97
N GLY A 133 6.54 28.90 20.23
CA GLY A 133 5.58 29.66 19.41
C GLY A 133 4.14 29.14 19.44
N GLN A 134 3.71 28.52 20.55
CA GLN A 134 2.40 27.87 20.70
C GLN A 134 2.17 26.75 19.68
N MET A 135 3.26 26.06 19.28
CA MET A 135 3.24 24.95 18.33
C MET A 135 3.74 23.67 19.00
N ALA A 136 3.13 22.55 18.62
CA ALA A 136 3.54 21.22 18.99
C ALA A 136 4.06 20.46 17.75
N TRP A 137 5.04 19.58 17.96
CA TRP A 137 5.60 18.77 16.90
C TRP A 137 4.64 17.67 16.45
N ALA A 138 4.40 17.60 15.15
CA ALA A 138 3.48 16.61 14.54
C ALA A 138 4.16 15.29 14.13
N GLY A 139 5.34 14.99 14.68
CA GLY A 139 6.00 13.69 14.50
C GLY A 139 6.90 13.55 13.27
N VAL A 140 7.02 14.56 12.41
CA VAL A 140 7.92 14.55 11.25
C VAL A 140 8.86 15.74 11.35
N ALA A 141 10.16 15.50 11.19
CA ALA A 141 11.16 16.56 11.13
C ALA A 141 12.21 16.26 10.06
N ARG A 142 12.80 17.30 9.51
CA ARG A 142 14.07 17.23 8.79
C ARG A 142 15.09 18.02 9.55
N VAL A 143 16.23 17.39 9.86
CA VAL A 143 17.24 17.95 10.75
C VAL A 143 18.63 17.80 10.13
N ASP A 144 19.49 18.79 10.33
CA ASP A 144 20.90 18.67 9.98
C ASP A 144 21.57 17.59 10.87
N PRO A 145 22.34 16.65 10.31
CA PRO A 145 23.05 15.64 11.10
C PRO A 145 23.93 16.20 12.21
N ARG A 146 24.40 17.45 12.08
CA ARG A 146 25.17 18.14 13.12
C ARG A 146 24.40 18.26 14.43
N ARG A 147 23.06 18.35 14.38
CA ARG A 147 22.21 18.40 15.58
C ARG A 147 22.30 17.11 16.39
N VAL A 148 22.43 15.96 15.71
CA VAL A 148 22.62 14.67 16.40
C VAL A 148 23.98 14.66 17.10
N ALA A 149 25.02 15.21 16.48
CA ALA A 149 26.33 15.37 17.10
C ALA A 149 26.32 16.35 18.28
N GLU A 150 25.53 17.43 18.21
CA GLU A 150 25.30 18.35 19.33
C GLU A 150 24.61 17.64 20.50
N VAL A 151 23.58 16.80 20.24
CA VAL A 151 22.95 15.97 21.28
C VAL A 151 23.96 14.99 21.87
N ALA A 152 24.81 14.38 21.04
CA ALA A 152 25.82 13.42 21.47
C ALA A 152 26.88 14.03 22.44
N ALA A 153 27.07 15.35 22.36
CA ALA A 153 27.96 16.09 23.26
C ALA A 153 27.33 16.40 24.65
N LEU A 154 26.02 16.20 24.81
CA LEU A 154 25.29 16.40 26.06
C LEU A 154 25.39 15.17 26.99
N PRO A 155 25.09 15.31 28.31
CA PRO A 155 24.98 14.17 29.19
C PRO A 155 24.01 13.10 28.71
N ARG A 156 24.34 11.84 28.99
CA ARG A 156 23.58 10.66 28.45
C ARG A 156 22.15 10.52 28.96
N ASP A 157 21.78 11.27 29.99
CA ASP A 157 20.46 11.23 30.63
C ASP A 157 19.39 11.98 29.80
N TYR A 158 19.79 12.70 28.76
CA TYR A 158 18.86 13.42 27.89
C TYR A 158 18.25 12.50 26.83
N ASP A 159 16.91 12.54 26.73
CA ASP A 159 16.21 11.86 25.64
C ASP A 159 16.62 12.41 24.27
N LEU A 160 17.01 11.51 23.37
CA LEU A 160 17.51 11.89 22.05
C LEU A 160 16.45 12.64 21.23
N GLN A 161 15.21 12.14 21.20
CA GLN A 161 14.14 12.73 20.38
C GLN A 161 13.83 14.16 20.84
N SER A 162 13.45 14.34 22.12
CA SER A 162 13.08 15.62 22.68
C SER A 162 14.23 16.65 22.60
N THR A 163 15.46 16.21 22.86
CA THR A 163 16.62 17.08 22.82
C THR A 163 16.95 17.52 21.40
N LEU A 164 16.86 16.60 20.43
CA LEU A 164 17.09 16.91 19.02
C LEU A 164 16.09 17.94 18.50
N LEU A 165 14.81 17.78 18.85
CA LEU A 165 13.76 18.73 18.47
C LEU A 165 13.95 20.10 19.11
N ARG A 166 14.35 20.13 20.39
CA ARG A 166 14.66 21.38 21.10
C ARG A 166 15.82 22.13 20.46
N LEU A 167 16.91 21.44 20.11
CA LEU A 167 18.04 22.04 19.40
C LEU A 167 17.66 22.56 18.02
N ALA A 168 16.86 21.80 17.27
CA ALA A 168 16.35 22.24 15.98
C ALA A 168 15.46 23.50 16.12
N ALA A 169 14.57 23.53 17.10
CA ALA A 169 13.72 24.68 17.38
C ALA A 169 14.54 25.92 17.80
N GLN A 170 15.55 25.75 18.66
CA GLN A 170 16.48 26.83 19.06
C GLN A 170 17.30 27.36 17.88
N ALA A 171 17.59 26.50 16.89
CA ALA A 171 18.27 26.90 15.67
C ALA A 171 17.32 27.51 14.60
N HIS A 172 16.13 27.92 15.01
CA HIS A 172 15.12 28.54 14.12
C HIS A 172 14.71 27.63 12.95
N ALA A 173 14.48 26.33 13.24
CA ALA A 173 13.91 25.40 12.26
C ALA A 173 12.64 25.97 11.63
N THR A 174 12.47 25.77 10.33
CA THR A 174 11.25 26.18 9.61
C THR A 174 10.05 25.39 10.12
N HIS A 175 9.00 26.08 10.57
CA HIS A 175 7.76 25.45 10.96
C HIS A 175 6.86 25.23 9.74
N ILE A 176 6.53 23.98 9.45
CA ILE A 176 5.62 23.58 8.37
C ILE A 176 4.32 23.10 9.02
N LEU A 177 3.23 23.84 8.80
CA LEU A 177 1.93 23.46 9.32
C LEU A 177 1.45 22.13 8.69
N LEU A 178 0.96 21.22 9.53
CA LEU A 178 0.35 19.98 9.08
C LEU A 178 -0.93 20.30 8.30
N PRO A 179 -1.05 19.84 7.03
CA PRO A 179 -2.28 20.05 6.26
C PRO A 179 -3.46 19.29 6.83
N ALA A 180 -4.65 19.88 6.84
CA ALA A 180 -5.89 19.22 7.29
C ALA A 180 -6.21 17.94 6.51
N GLU A 181 -5.73 17.81 5.27
CA GLU A 181 -5.82 16.57 4.48
C GLU A 181 -4.99 15.44 5.09
N ALA A 182 -3.82 15.75 5.67
CA ALA A 182 -2.96 14.76 6.32
C ALA A 182 -3.62 14.22 7.60
N GLU A 183 -4.24 15.08 8.42
CA GLU A 183 -5.02 14.68 9.59
C GLU A 183 -6.17 13.76 9.19
N ARG A 184 -6.95 14.16 8.18
CA ARG A 184 -8.03 13.33 7.60
C ARG A 184 -7.51 12.03 6.98
N ALA A 185 -6.25 12.00 6.55
CA ALA A 185 -5.56 10.82 6.07
C ALA A 185 -5.14 9.87 7.19
N GLY A 186 -5.27 10.28 8.45
CA GLY A 186 -4.94 9.48 9.63
C GLY A 186 -3.56 9.76 10.20
N HIS A 187 -2.95 10.92 9.84
CA HIS A 187 -1.70 11.36 10.49
C HIS A 187 -1.90 11.51 12.00
N GLY A 188 -0.93 11.08 12.77
CA GLY A 188 -0.92 11.22 14.23
C GLY A 188 0.01 10.22 14.91
N ILE A 189 0.33 10.47 16.18
CA ILE A 189 1.17 9.59 17.00
C ILE A 189 0.24 8.70 17.83
N VAL A 190 0.47 7.39 17.82
CA VAL A 190 -0.39 6.40 18.47
C VAL A 190 0.44 5.37 19.21
N HIS A 191 0.23 5.28 20.53
CA HIS A 191 0.89 4.29 21.38
C HIS A 191 -0.06 3.15 21.83
N ARG A 192 -1.33 3.15 21.38
CA ARG A 192 -2.32 2.11 21.68
C ARG A 192 -2.54 1.19 20.50
N GLY A 193 -2.41 -0.13 20.72
CA GLY A 193 -2.61 -1.13 19.70
C GLY A 193 -4.02 -1.13 19.11
N GLU A 194 -5.06 -0.96 19.94
CA GLU A 194 -6.46 -0.91 19.46
C GLU A 194 -6.71 0.26 18.51
N THR A 195 -6.16 1.44 18.82
CA THR A 195 -6.27 2.64 17.97
C THR A 195 -5.46 2.45 16.69
N LEU A 196 -4.28 1.83 16.79
CA LEU A 196 -3.43 1.50 15.67
C LEU A 196 -4.12 0.52 14.71
N ASP A 197 -4.73 -0.53 15.24
CA ASP A 197 -5.51 -1.51 14.48
C ASP A 197 -6.70 -0.85 13.75
N ALA A 198 -7.40 0.09 14.40
CA ALA A 198 -8.49 0.84 13.80
C ALA A 198 -8.01 1.75 12.65
N ARG A 199 -6.92 2.49 12.87
CA ARG A 199 -6.31 3.34 11.82
C ARG A 199 -5.71 2.49 10.69
N GLY A 200 -5.07 1.37 11.00
CA GLY A 200 -4.56 0.42 10.02
C GLY A 200 -5.67 -0.11 9.10
N ARG A 201 -6.83 -0.48 9.65
CA ARG A 201 -8.01 -0.87 8.86
C ARG A 201 -8.51 0.26 7.97
N ALA A 202 -8.49 1.51 8.44
CA ALA A 202 -8.87 2.66 7.63
C ALA A 202 -7.89 2.91 6.47
N VAL A 203 -6.58 2.75 6.69
CA VAL A 203 -5.55 2.83 5.63
C VAL A 203 -5.75 1.73 4.60
N VAL A 204 -5.95 0.48 5.04
CA VAL A 204 -6.28 -0.65 4.14
C VAL A 204 -7.54 -0.37 3.34
N ALA A 205 -8.60 0.11 3.99
CA ALA A 205 -9.85 0.45 3.32
C ALA A 205 -9.68 1.56 2.27
N ARG A 206 -8.81 2.55 2.52
CA ARG A 206 -8.47 3.60 1.54
C ARG A 206 -7.67 3.05 0.36
N LEU A 207 -6.67 2.22 0.59
CA LEU A 207 -5.89 1.59 -0.47
C LEU A 207 -6.79 0.73 -1.38
N VAL A 208 -7.73 0.01 -0.79
CA VAL A 208 -8.72 -0.78 -1.55
C VAL A 208 -9.71 0.13 -2.29
N SER A 209 -10.19 1.21 -1.68
CA SER A 209 -11.14 2.15 -2.32
C SER A 209 -10.46 3.10 -3.32
N GLY A 210 -9.16 3.30 -3.23
CA GLY A 210 -8.36 4.05 -4.21
C GLY A 210 -8.21 3.34 -5.56
N ARG A 211 -8.51 2.03 -5.65
CA ARG A 211 -8.58 1.28 -6.90
C ARG A 211 -9.71 1.84 -7.78
N ARG A 212 -9.36 2.17 -9.02
CA ARG A 212 -10.20 3.01 -9.90
C ARG A 212 -11.23 2.25 -10.73
N SER A 213 -11.20 0.90 -10.73
CA SER A 213 -12.18 0.07 -11.42
C SER A 213 -13.46 -0.07 -10.60
N TRP A 214 -14.63 -0.06 -11.25
CA TRP A 214 -15.90 -0.32 -10.57
C TRP A 214 -15.96 -1.71 -9.94
N PHE A 215 -15.36 -2.72 -10.63
CA PHE A 215 -15.28 -4.08 -10.10
C PHE A 215 -14.52 -4.11 -8.77
N ASP A 216 -13.37 -3.44 -8.71
CA ASP A 216 -12.60 -3.34 -7.47
C ASP A 216 -13.40 -2.66 -6.37
N ARG A 217 -14.14 -1.61 -6.72
CA ARG A 217 -14.89 -0.80 -5.76
C ARG A 217 -16.12 -1.51 -5.21
N TYR A 218 -16.88 -2.20 -6.07
CA TYR A 218 -18.19 -2.76 -5.70
C TYR A 218 -18.14 -4.26 -5.40
N VAL A 219 -17.14 -4.99 -5.90
CA VAL A 219 -17.01 -6.44 -5.73
C VAL A 219 -15.79 -6.78 -4.86
N LEU A 220 -14.60 -6.34 -5.23
CA LEU A 220 -13.39 -6.66 -4.47
C LEU A 220 -13.34 -5.94 -3.11
N ALA A 221 -13.69 -4.65 -3.05
CA ALA A 221 -13.59 -3.85 -1.83
C ALA A 221 -14.42 -4.39 -0.64
N PRO A 222 -15.70 -4.79 -0.81
CA PRO A 222 -16.45 -5.42 0.28
C PRO A 222 -15.80 -6.71 0.77
N VAL A 223 -15.36 -7.57 -0.16
CA VAL A 223 -14.68 -8.83 0.18
C VAL A 223 -13.36 -8.54 0.89
N ALA A 224 -12.59 -7.59 0.39
CA ALA A 224 -11.31 -7.21 0.97
C ALA A 224 -11.46 -6.63 2.39
N ARG A 225 -12.45 -5.78 2.65
CA ARG A 225 -12.72 -5.23 4.00
C ARG A 225 -12.96 -6.32 5.04
N PHE A 226 -13.55 -7.44 4.63
CA PHE A 226 -13.85 -8.56 5.52
C PHE A 226 -12.70 -9.57 5.59
N ALA A 227 -12.06 -9.89 4.46
CA ALA A 227 -11.05 -10.93 4.37
C ALA A 227 -9.66 -10.45 4.79
N LEU A 228 -9.23 -9.22 4.39
CA LEU A 228 -7.88 -8.73 4.64
C LEU A 228 -7.50 -8.67 6.12
N PRO A 229 -8.34 -8.18 7.06
CA PRO A 229 -7.97 -8.19 8.48
C PRO A 229 -7.64 -9.59 8.97
N ARG A 230 -8.45 -10.59 8.60
CA ARG A 230 -8.23 -11.99 9.00
C ARG A 230 -6.97 -12.59 8.39
N LEU A 231 -6.68 -12.26 7.13
CA LEU A 231 -5.47 -12.73 6.44
C LEU A 231 -4.21 -12.11 7.05
N VAL A 232 -4.30 -10.83 7.45
CA VAL A 232 -3.22 -10.11 8.13
C VAL A 232 -2.99 -10.66 9.54
N GLU A 233 -4.05 -10.85 10.34
CA GLU A 233 -3.97 -11.43 11.69
C GLU A 233 -3.34 -12.83 11.68
N ARG A 234 -3.65 -13.64 10.67
CA ARG A 234 -3.07 -14.98 10.49
C ARG A 234 -1.71 -14.99 9.81
N ALA A 235 -1.14 -13.82 9.54
CA ALA A 235 0.14 -13.66 8.85
C ALA A 235 0.22 -14.43 7.51
N VAL A 236 -0.92 -14.59 6.78
CA VAL A 236 -0.96 -15.34 5.53
C VAL A 236 -0.08 -14.64 4.48
N PRO A 237 0.90 -15.33 3.87
CA PRO A 237 1.73 -14.74 2.82
C PRO A 237 0.90 -14.35 1.58
N ALA A 238 1.28 -13.26 0.90
CA ALA A 238 0.56 -12.77 -0.28
C ALA A 238 0.53 -13.80 -1.42
N HIS A 239 1.61 -14.57 -1.61
CA HIS A 239 1.68 -15.62 -2.62
C HIS A 239 0.75 -16.81 -2.33
N VAL A 240 0.45 -17.11 -1.06
CA VAL A 240 -0.50 -18.18 -0.69
C VAL A 240 -1.92 -17.76 -1.05
N ALA A 241 -2.32 -16.52 -0.73
CA ALA A 241 -3.63 -16.00 -1.12
C ALA A 241 -3.79 -15.95 -2.63
N GLY A 242 -2.77 -15.45 -3.35
CA GLY A 242 -2.75 -15.43 -4.81
C GLY A 242 -2.74 -16.83 -5.42
N GLY A 243 -1.95 -17.75 -4.90
CA GLY A 243 -1.89 -19.15 -5.36
C GLY A 243 -3.22 -19.89 -5.21
N ALA A 244 -3.91 -19.71 -4.09
CA ALA A 244 -5.28 -20.22 -3.91
C ALA A 244 -6.25 -19.63 -4.95
N GLY A 245 -6.12 -18.34 -5.27
CA GLY A 245 -6.89 -17.68 -6.31
C GLY A 245 -6.64 -18.27 -7.71
N VAL A 246 -5.36 -18.49 -8.08
CA VAL A 246 -5.00 -19.16 -9.34
C VAL A 246 -5.59 -20.58 -9.39
N GLY A 247 -5.40 -21.35 -8.33
CA GLY A 247 -5.90 -22.72 -8.24
C GLY A 247 -7.42 -22.80 -8.43
N LEU A 248 -8.17 -21.96 -7.71
CA LEU A 248 -9.63 -21.91 -7.80
C LEU A 248 -10.09 -21.46 -9.19
N GLY A 249 -9.44 -20.44 -9.76
CA GLY A 249 -9.78 -19.95 -11.10
C GLY A 249 -9.46 -20.96 -12.21
N ALA A 250 -8.33 -21.65 -12.11
CA ALA A 250 -7.96 -22.72 -13.03
C ALA A 250 -8.91 -23.92 -12.95
N LEU A 251 -9.30 -24.32 -11.73
CA LEU A 251 -10.32 -25.36 -11.53
C LEU A 251 -11.66 -24.99 -12.18
N GLY A 252 -11.98 -23.70 -12.32
CA GLY A 252 -13.17 -23.22 -13.03
C GLY A 252 -13.20 -23.58 -14.52
N LEU A 253 -12.06 -23.89 -15.14
CA LEU A 253 -12.02 -24.37 -16.53
C LEU A 253 -12.66 -25.75 -16.68
N ILE A 254 -12.57 -26.60 -15.65
CA ILE A 254 -13.12 -27.95 -15.70
C ILE A 254 -14.63 -27.91 -15.97
N PRO A 255 -15.48 -27.26 -15.18
CA PRO A 255 -16.91 -27.20 -15.47
C PRO A 255 -17.22 -26.50 -16.80
N ILE A 256 -16.44 -25.52 -17.23
CA ILE A 256 -16.61 -24.91 -18.56
C ILE A 256 -16.50 -26.00 -19.64
N LEU A 257 -15.45 -26.83 -19.61
CA LEU A 257 -15.21 -27.87 -20.61
C LEU A 257 -16.26 -28.99 -20.56
N PHE A 258 -16.88 -29.22 -19.40
CA PHE A 258 -17.95 -30.21 -19.20
C PHE A 258 -19.37 -29.66 -19.43
N GLY A 259 -19.52 -28.45 -20.00
CA GLY A 259 -20.82 -27.90 -20.34
C GLY A 259 -21.56 -27.17 -19.23
N LEU A 260 -20.84 -26.81 -18.15
CA LEU A 260 -21.35 -26.02 -17.03
C LEU A 260 -20.66 -24.64 -16.97
N PRO A 261 -20.78 -23.80 -18.03
CA PRO A 261 -20.00 -22.58 -18.15
C PRO A 261 -20.31 -21.55 -17.06
N ALA A 262 -21.53 -21.48 -16.55
CA ALA A 262 -21.91 -20.58 -15.46
C ALA A 262 -21.15 -20.89 -14.16
N LEU A 263 -21.05 -22.19 -13.81
CA LEU A 263 -20.30 -22.63 -12.62
C LEU A 263 -18.82 -22.28 -12.76
N GLY A 264 -18.24 -22.54 -13.93
CA GLY A 264 -16.84 -22.23 -14.18
C GLY A 264 -16.55 -20.73 -14.12
N LEU A 265 -17.46 -19.89 -14.63
CA LEU A 265 -17.35 -18.43 -14.49
C LEU A 265 -17.41 -17.97 -13.02
N CYS A 266 -18.31 -18.53 -12.22
CA CYS A 266 -18.36 -18.23 -10.78
C CYS A 266 -17.03 -18.58 -10.09
N MET A 267 -16.45 -19.75 -10.38
CA MET A 267 -15.16 -20.16 -9.84
C MET A 267 -14.02 -19.24 -10.33
N ALA A 268 -14.03 -18.84 -11.61
CA ALA A 268 -13.06 -17.92 -12.17
C ALA A 268 -13.14 -16.53 -11.51
N ILE A 269 -14.35 -16.01 -11.29
CA ILE A 269 -14.56 -14.73 -10.56
C ILE A 269 -14.04 -14.85 -9.13
N ALA A 270 -14.35 -15.92 -8.41
CA ALA A 270 -13.83 -16.15 -7.08
C ALA A 270 -12.29 -16.28 -7.07
N GLY A 271 -11.71 -16.90 -8.09
CA GLY A 271 -10.26 -16.96 -8.30
C GLY A 271 -9.62 -15.58 -8.50
N THR A 272 -10.26 -14.71 -9.33
CA THR A 272 -9.79 -13.33 -9.52
C THR A 272 -9.91 -12.49 -8.25
N LEU A 273 -10.91 -12.74 -7.41
CA LEU A 273 -11.01 -12.10 -6.09
C LEU A 273 -9.88 -12.56 -5.15
N GLY A 274 -9.55 -13.84 -5.12
CA GLY A 274 -8.41 -14.36 -4.37
C GLY A 274 -7.07 -13.73 -4.80
N LEU A 275 -6.85 -13.63 -6.12
CA LEU A 275 -5.70 -12.93 -6.68
C LEU A 275 -5.68 -11.43 -6.31
N GLY A 276 -6.82 -10.75 -6.38
CA GLY A 276 -6.95 -9.34 -6.00
C GLY A 276 -6.68 -9.10 -4.51
N LEU A 277 -7.08 -10.03 -3.63
CA LEU A 277 -6.72 -10.00 -2.21
C LEU A 277 -5.21 -10.18 -2.02
N GLY A 278 -4.61 -11.14 -2.71
CA GLY A 278 -3.17 -11.36 -2.69
C GLY A 278 -2.39 -10.15 -3.21
N GLU A 279 -2.81 -9.55 -4.32
CA GLU A 279 -2.22 -8.31 -4.86
C GLU A 279 -2.30 -7.16 -3.85
N THR A 280 -3.43 -7.05 -3.14
CA THR A 280 -3.61 -6.03 -2.09
C THR A 280 -2.67 -6.28 -0.91
N LEU A 281 -2.55 -7.55 -0.46
CA LEU A 281 -1.60 -7.93 0.59
C LEU A 281 -0.15 -7.68 0.18
N ALA A 282 0.22 -8.01 -1.07
CA ALA A 282 1.54 -7.74 -1.61
C ALA A 282 1.83 -6.23 -1.65
N GLY A 283 0.84 -5.42 -2.05
CA GLY A 283 0.94 -3.96 -2.01
C GLY A 283 1.10 -3.39 -0.60
N LEU A 284 0.38 -3.94 0.40
CA LEU A 284 0.52 -3.55 1.80
C LEU A 284 1.91 -3.88 2.35
N ARG A 285 2.51 -4.98 1.91
CA ARG A 285 3.85 -5.43 2.30
C ARG A 285 4.96 -4.88 1.43
N ASP A 286 4.60 -4.05 0.45
CA ASP A 286 5.53 -3.49 -0.56
C ASP A 286 6.29 -4.56 -1.36
N GLU A 287 5.66 -5.71 -1.54
CA GLU A 287 6.16 -6.79 -2.39
C GLU A 287 5.79 -6.50 -3.86
N GLN A 288 6.38 -5.43 -4.44
CA GLN A 288 6.06 -4.96 -5.80
C GLN A 288 6.14 -6.05 -6.88
N PRO A 289 7.15 -6.95 -6.89
CA PRO A 289 7.20 -8.04 -7.85
C PRO A 289 6.00 -8.99 -7.72
N ALA A 290 5.60 -9.34 -6.49
CA ALA A 290 4.47 -10.20 -6.21
C ALA A 290 3.15 -9.54 -6.62
N ALA A 291 2.96 -8.25 -6.33
CA ALA A 291 1.78 -7.50 -6.75
C ALA A 291 1.64 -7.47 -8.28
N LYS A 292 2.73 -7.17 -9.01
CA LYS A 292 2.75 -7.19 -10.48
C LYS A 292 2.46 -8.58 -11.05
N ALA A 293 3.04 -9.63 -10.46
CA ALA A 293 2.80 -11.01 -10.88
C ALA A 293 1.33 -11.42 -10.70
N GLN A 294 0.69 -11.02 -9.59
CA GLN A 294 -0.72 -11.31 -9.34
C GLN A 294 -1.64 -10.51 -10.26
N SER A 295 -1.35 -9.25 -10.54
CA SER A 295 -2.07 -8.45 -11.54
C SER A 295 -1.99 -9.08 -12.93
N ALA A 296 -0.81 -9.53 -13.34
CA ALA A 296 -0.63 -10.28 -14.59
C ALA A 296 -1.39 -11.61 -14.59
N ALA A 297 -1.41 -12.33 -13.47
CA ALA A 297 -2.16 -13.57 -13.32
C ALA A 297 -3.69 -13.36 -13.43
N ILE A 298 -4.24 -12.26 -12.94
CA ILE A 298 -5.65 -11.88 -13.12
C ILE A 298 -5.96 -11.73 -14.61
N ALA A 299 -5.13 -11.00 -15.34
CA ALA A 299 -5.33 -10.80 -16.78
C ALA A 299 -5.21 -12.12 -17.55
N ALA A 300 -4.20 -12.94 -17.26
CA ALA A 300 -4.00 -14.24 -17.88
C ALA A 300 -5.15 -15.21 -17.59
N LEU A 301 -5.57 -15.34 -16.34
CA LEU A 301 -6.70 -16.18 -15.95
C LEU A 301 -7.99 -15.76 -16.69
N THR A 302 -8.26 -14.45 -16.74
CA THR A 302 -9.42 -13.93 -17.49
C THR A 302 -9.34 -14.32 -18.96
N ALA A 303 -8.19 -14.14 -19.61
CA ALA A 303 -7.99 -14.47 -21.01
C ALA A 303 -8.20 -15.98 -21.27
N ILE A 304 -7.66 -16.85 -20.41
CA ILE A 304 -7.79 -18.31 -20.51
C ILE A 304 -9.25 -18.74 -20.34
N VAL A 305 -9.96 -18.16 -19.37
CA VAL A 305 -11.38 -18.46 -19.13
C VAL A 305 -12.24 -18.02 -20.32
N VAL A 306 -12.01 -16.83 -20.86
CA VAL A 306 -12.70 -16.31 -22.04
C VAL A 306 -12.44 -17.22 -23.25
N ALA A 307 -11.20 -17.62 -23.48
CA ALA A 307 -10.85 -18.55 -24.57
C ALA A 307 -11.52 -19.92 -24.38
N GLY A 308 -11.54 -20.45 -23.15
CA GLY A 308 -12.21 -21.69 -22.79
C GLY A 308 -13.73 -21.66 -23.06
N LEU A 309 -14.38 -20.53 -22.76
CA LEU A 309 -15.80 -20.30 -23.09
C LEU A 309 -16.03 -20.25 -24.57
N GLY A 310 -15.23 -19.51 -25.34
CA GLY A 310 -15.32 -19.47 -26.79
C GLY A 310 -15.17 -20.85 -27.41
N TRP A 311 -14.19 -21.63 -26.93
CA TRP A 311 -14.01 -23.03 -27.37
C TRP A 311 -15.18 -23.92 -27.00
N GLN A 312 -15.74 -23.78 -25.82
CA GLN A 312 -16.92 -24.56 -25.39
C GLN A 312 -18.14 -24.28 -26.29
N TYR A 313 -18.40 -23.01 -26.62
CA TYR A 313 -19.50 -22.67 -27.52
C TYR A 313 -19.29 -23.21 -28.95
N TYR A 314 -18.06 -23.21 -29.46
CA TYR A 314 -17.73 -23.88 -30.72
C TYR A 314 -18.03 -25.38 -30.68
N ARG A 315 -17.60 -26.06 -29.61
CA ARG A 315 -17.83 -27.50 -29.44
C ARG A 315 -19.31 -27.90 -29.40
N VAL A 316 -20.14 -27.06 -28.76
CA VAL A 316 -21.55 -27.37 -28.53
C VAL A 316 -22.42 -26.96 -29.72
N ALA A 317 -22.19 -25.79 -30.29
CA ALA A 317 -23.01 -25.23 -31.35
C ALA A 317 -22.43 -25.40 -32.76
N GLY A 318 -21.15 -25.77 -32.88
CA GLY A 318 -20.44 -25.82 -34.17
C GLY A 318 -20.21 -24.45 -34.80
N ASP A 319 -20.45 -23.38 -34.05
CA ASP A 319 -20.41 -22.01 -34.55
C ASP A 319 -19.04 -21.37 -34.27
N GLU A 320 -18.37 -20.92 -35.33
CA GLU A 320 -17.05 -20.25 -35.23
C GLU A 320 -17.11 -18.87 -34.53
N LEU A 321 -18.30 -18.32 -34.33
CA LEU A 321 -18.48 -17.03 -33.63
C LEU A 321 -17.93 -17.08 -32.18
N GLY A 322 -18.04 -18.21 -31.51
CA GLY A 322 -17.54 -18.36 -30.15
C GLY A 322 -16.04 -18.03 -29.98
N PRO A 323 -15.14 -18.75 -30.68
CA PRO A 323 -13.71 -18.48 -30.69
C PRO A 323 -13.34 -17.09 -31.18
N VAL A 324 -14.01 -16.60 -32.22
CA VAL A 324 -13.75 -15.26 -32.81
C VAL A 324 -14.07 -14.15 -31.79
N LEU A 325 -15.25 -14.20 -31.17
CA LEU A 325 -15.64 -13.24 -30.14
C LEU A 325 -14.70 -13.31 -28.91
N ALA A 326 -14.32 -14.51 -28.49
CA ALA A 326 -13.39 -14.70 -27.38
C ALA A 326 -12.01 -14.09 -27.69
N LEU A 327 -11.45 -14.36 -28.88
CA LEU A 327 -10.19 -13.79 -29.32
C LEU A 327 -10.25 -12.27 -29.41
N MET A 328 -11.32 -11.74 -29.99
CA MET A 328 -11.55 -10.29 -30.07
C MET A 328 -11.60 -9.66 -28.68
N LEU A 329 -12.33 -10.26 -27.74
CA LEU A 329 -12.42 -9.75 -26.36
C LEU A 329 -11.07 -9.76 -25.65
N VAL A 330 -10.27 -10.82 -25.82
CA VAL A 330 -8.92 -10.89 -25.22
C VAL A 330 -8.00 -9.80 -25.78
N ILE A 331 -7.97 -9.63 -27.11
CA ILE A 331 -7.14 -8.61 -27.75
C ILE A 331 -7.57 -7.19 -27.31
N LEU A 332 -8.87 -6.90 -27.39
CA LEU A 332 -9.40 -5.58 -26.99
C LEU A 332 -9.20 -5.31 -25.51
N GLY A 333 -9.35 -6.33 -24.66
CA GLY A 333 -9.09 -6.22 -23.23
C GLY A 333 -7.62 -5.87 -22.92
N ILE A 334 -6.67 -6.52 -23.60
CA ILE A 334 -5.23 -6.21 -23.47
C ILE A 334 -4.93 -4.78 -23.94
N LEU A 335 -5.50 -4.37 -25.08
CA LEU A 335 -5.32 -3.02 -25.63
C LEU A 335 -5.94 -1.96 -24.71
N ALA A 336 -7.14 -2.23 -24.18
CA ALA A 336 -7.80 -1.33 -23.23
C ALA A 336 -6.99 -1.15 -21.94
N GLU A 337 -6.43 -2.23 -21.38
CA GLU A 337 -5.56 -2.15 -20.20
C GLU A 337 -4.27 -1.36 -20.47
N ARG A 338 -3.66 -1.51 -21.65
CA ARG A 338 -2.48 -0.73 -22.05
C ARG A 338 -2.79 0.75 -22.28
N ALA A 339 -3.96 1.06 -22.84
CA ALA A 339 -4.41 2.43 -23.09
C ALA A 339 -4.91 3.13 -21.80
N ALA A 340 -5.48 2.36 -20.87
CA ALA A 340 -6.02 2.88 -19.61
C ALA A 340 -4.90 3.19 -18.61
N LEU A 341 -4.13 4.25 -18.87
CA LEU A 341 -3.10 4.72 -17.94
C LEU A 341 -3.71 4.98 -16.56
N TYR A 342 -3.04 4.52 -15.52
CA TYR A 342 -3.52 4.50 -14.13
C TYR A 342 -3.99 5.87 -13.61
N ARG A 343 -3.41 6.94 -14.11
CA ARG A 343 -3.67 8.32 -13.70
C ARG A 343 -5.02 8.88 -14.18
N PHE A 344 -5.58 8.32 -15.26
CA PHE A 344 -6.75 8.87 -15.97
C PHE A 344 -7.92 7.90 -16.11
N ARG A 345 -7.84 6.75 -15.44
CA ARG A 345 -8.84 5.69 -15.53
C ARG A 345 -10.20 6.18 -15.02
N ARG A 346 -11.21 6.18 -15.90
CA ARG A 346 -12.59 6.51 -15.50
C ARG A 346 -13.22 5.36 -14.72
N ARG A 347 -14.15 5.69 -13.83
CA ARG A 347 -14.79 4.72 -12.91
C ARG A 347 -15.50 3.57 -13.63
N TRP A 348 -16.05 3.80 -14.80
CA TRP A 348 -16.83 2.83 -15.58
C TRP A 348 -15.99 1.97 -16.53
N TRP A 349 -14.70 2.26 -16.70
CA TRP A 349 -13.85 1.47 -17.57
C TRP A 349 -13.73 0.03 -17.06
N ALA A 350 -13.81 -0.92 -18.01
CA ALA A 350 -13.67 -2.33 -17.73
C ALA A 350 -12.28 -2.67 -17.17
N SER A 351 -12.26 -3.71 -16.37
CA SER A 351 -11.05 -4.41 -15.92
C SER A 351 -11.17 -5.88 -16.27
N PRO A 352 -10.09 -6.66 -16.34
CA PRO A 352 -10.18 -8.08 -16.70
C PRO A 352 -11.27 -8.86 -15.95
N PRO A 353 -11.40 -8.77 -14.60
CA PRO A 353 -12.47 -9.47 -13.89
C PRO A 353 -13.88 -8.94 -14.22
N ALA A 354 -14.00 -7.67 -14.61
CA ALA A 354 -15.28 -7.07 -14.95
C ALA A 354 -15.93 -7.74 -16.17
N TYR A 355 -15.12 -8.18 -17.15
CA TYR A 355 -15.63 -8.92 -18.32
C TYR A 355 -16.28 -10.23 -17.91
N LEU A 356 -15.67 -10.99 -16.98
CA LEU A 356 -16.24 -12.25 -16.48
C LEU A 356 -17.59 -12.01 -15.80
N LEU A 357 -17.70 -10.93 -15.03
CA LEU A 357 -18.94 -10.60 -14.33
C LEU A 357 -20.05 -10.17 -15.31
N VAL A 358 -19.71 -9.42 -16.38
CA VAL A 358 -20.67 -9.01 -17.43
C VAL A 358 -21.19 -10.21 -18.20
N MET A 359 -20.35 -11.24 -18.43
CA MET A 359 -20.73 -12.44 -19.15
C MET A 359 -21.60 -13.39 -18.33
N LEU A 360 -21.51 -13.34 -16.99
CA LEU A 360 -22.16 -14.31 -16.08
C LEU A 360 -23.70 -14.38 -16.27
N PRO A 361 -24.47 -13.28 -16.29
CA PRO A 361 -25.92 -13.35 -16.45
C PRO A 361 -26.36 -14.01 -17.76
N ALA A 362 -25.73 -13.63 -18.88
CA ALA A 362 -26.03 -14.22 -20.19
C ALA A 362 -25.70 -15.71 -20.24
N THR A 363 -24.59 -16.12 -19.58
CA THR A 363 -24.21 -17.52 -19.48
C THR A 363 -25.19 -18.31 -18.62
N MET A 364 -25.69 -17.75 -17.53
CA MET A 364 -26.73 -18.39 -16.68
C MET A 364 -28.06 -18.58 -17.43
N LEU A 365 -28.39 -17.66 -18.36
CA LEU A 365 -29.59 -17.74 -19.20
C LEU A 365 -29.41 -18.65 -20.44
N GLY A 366 -28.26 -19.27 -20.60
CA GLY A 366 -27.98 -20.13 -21.76
C GLY A 366 -27.66 -19.39 -23.07
N ILE A 367 -27.56 -18.04 -23.03
CA ILE A 367 -27.27 -17.19 -24.20
C ILE A 367 -25.83 -16.64 -24.13
N GLY A 368 -24.87 -17.47 -23.77
CA GLY A 368 -23.50 -17.05 -23.46
C GLY A 368 -22.73 -16.38 -24.60
N LEU A 369 -23.05 -16.69 -25.88
CA LEU A 369 -22.49 -15.96 -27.03
C LEU A 369 -22.82 -14.46 -26.97
N TRP A 370 -24.04 -14.12 -26.59
CA TRP A 370 -24.42 -12.70 -26.34
C TRP A 370 -23.64 -12.09 -25.19
N GLY A 371 -23.29 -12.89 -24.18
CA GLY A 371 -22.42 -12.46 -23.09
C GLY A 371 -21.01 -12.08 -23.59
N LEU A 372 -20.42 -12.91 -24.47
CA LEU A 372 -19.13 -12.59 -25.11
C LEU A 372 -19.21 -11.33 -25.99
N ALA A 373 -20.26 -11.20 -26.80
CA ALA A 373 -20.47 -10.04 -27.63
C ALA A 373 -20.61 -8.75 -26.80
N LEU A 374 -21.43 -8.78 -25.73
CA LEU A 374 -21.64 -7.65 -24.82
C LEU A 374 -20.33 -7.24 -24.12
N ALA A 375 -19.54 -8.20 -23.65
CA ALA A 375 -18.23 -7.93 -23.06
C ALA A 375 -17.26 -7.34 -24.10
N GLY A 376 -17.32 -7.78 -25.36
CA GLY A 376 -16.55 -7.22 -26.48
C GLY A 376 -16.91 -5.76 -26.75
N VAL A 377 -18.21 -5.44 -26.84
CA VAL A 377 -18.68 -4.06 -26.99
C VAL A 377 -18.22 -3.18 -25.82
N TYR A 378 -18.26 -3.71 -24.61
CA TYR A 378 -17.77 -3.01 -23.43
C TYR A 378 -16.26 -2.75 -23.48
N ALA A 379 -15.47 -3.70 -23.98
CA ALA A 379 -14.04 -3.52 -24.18
C ALA A 379 -13.75 -2.44 -25.25
N ILE A 380 -14.51 -2.40 -26.36
CA ILE A 380 -14.41 -1.36 -27.39
C ILE A 380 -14.72 0.01 -26.80
N ALA A 381 -15.82 0.14 -26.06
CA ALA A 381 -16.21 1.40 -25.42
C ALA A 381 -15.14 1.91 -24.44
N THR A 382 -14.54 0.99 -23.65
CA THR A 382 -13.43 1.31 -22.75
C THR A 382 -12.21 1.81 -23.53
N LEU A 383 -11.81 1.10 -24.59
CA LEU A 383 -10.65 1.45 -25.42
C LEU A 383 -10.85 2.80 -26.11
N ALA A 384 -12.01 3.02 -26.75
CA ALA A 384 -12.32 4.27 -27.43
C ALA A 384 -12.26 5.47 -26.46
N SER A 385 -12.89 5.34 -25.28
CA SER A 385 -12.84 6.39 -24.26
C SER A 385 -11.44 6.62 -23.70
N ALA A 386 -10.60 5.57 -23.60
CA ALA A 386 -9.21 5.71 -23.16
C ALA A 386 -8.38 6.50 -24.20
N ILE A 387 -8.55 6.18 -25.50
CA ILE A 387 -7.88 6.89 -26.60
C ILE A 387 -8.30 8.37 -26.63
N GLU A 388 -9.60 8.68 -26.51
CA GLU A 388 -10.07 10.07 -26.47
C GLU A 388 -9.47 10.83 -25.28
N THR A 389 -9.40 10.19 -24.12
CA THR A 389 -8.83 10.82 -22.92
C THR A 389 -7.34 11.13 -23.11
N LEU A 390 -6.60 10.26 -23.79
CA LEU A 390 -5.19 10.48 -24.12
C LEU A 390 -5.03 11.62 -25.14
N ARG A 391 -5.89 11.67 -26.16
CA ARG A 391 -5.85 12.75 -27.18
C ARG A 391 -6.16 14.15 -26.60
N ALA A 392 -7.04 14.20 -25.62
CA ALA A 392 -7.40 15.48 -24.98
C ALA A 392 -6.29 16.06 -24.08
N GLN A 393 -5.17 15.36 -23.92
CA GLN A 393 -4.03 15.76 -23.08
C GLN A 393 -2.78 16.14 -23.89
N VAL A 394 -2.78 15.87 -25.17
CA VAL A 394 -1.79 16.34 -26.15
C VAL A 394 -2.26 17.67 -26.71
#